data_ff46957857d8eece6e284d2e213d84e8
#
_entry.id   ff46957857d8eece6e284d2e213d84e8
#
_cell.length_a   1.000
_cell.length_b   1.000
_cell.length_c   1.000
_cell.angle_alpha   90.00
_cell.angle_beta   90.00
_cell.angle_gamma   90.00
#
_symmetry.space_group_name_H-M   'P 1'
#
loop_
_entity.id
_entity.type
_entity.pdbx_description
1 polymer ?
#
loop_
_entity_poly.entity_id
_entity_poly.type
_entity_poly.pdbx_seq_one_letter_code
_entity_poly.pdbx_strand_id
1 'polypeptide(L)'
;MKSPPSLSRIQKIGMSSGLDSVGIANAEIFKSTLQDLTKRKSKGLHAGMSFTYRNPERSTNPKLAMPECKSLIVGAKSYWEPSLEKSKTGSPTGRVALYARQDHYGALRVGLESIAEELVDAGYDARILIDDNALVDREAAYRAGIGWYGKNSNILIPKRGSWFVLGSVLTNAGYQPNKPLKDGCGSC
;
A
#
# COMPACT_ATOMS: atom_id res chain seq x y z
N MET A 1 -26.62 -12.74 4.14
CA MET A 1 -25.60 -11.67 4.29
C MET A 1 -26.06 -10.49 3.44
N LYS A 2 -25.97 -9.28 3.96
CA LYS A 2 -26.22 -8.06 3.16
C LYS A 2 -25.17 -7.96 2.05
N SER A 3 -25.49 -7.34 0.93
CA SER A 3 -24.47 -7.04 -0.09
C SER A 3 -23.40 -6.09 0.48
N PRO A 4 -22.12 -6.23 0.09
CA PRO A 4 -21.08 -5.32 0.58
C PRO A 4 -21.36 -3.87 0.13
N PRO A 5 -20.89 -2.87 0.87
CA PRO A 5 -20.94 -1.47 0.43
C PRO A 5 -20.36 -1.33 -0.97
N SER A 6 -20.95 -0.47 -1.80
CA SER A 6 -20.46 -0.30 -3.17
C SER A 6 -19.00 0.21 -3.20
N LEU A 7 -18.26 -0.14 -4.26
CA LEU A 7 -16.89 0.34 -4.42
C LEU A 7 -16.81 1.88 -4.39
N SER A 8 -17.77 2.56 -5.02
CA SER A 8 -17.83 4.03 -5.02
C SER A 8 -18.02 4.60 -3.60
N ARG A 9 -18.79 3.91 -2.74
CA ARG A 9 -18.96 4.29 -1.33
C ARG A 9 -17.66 4.11 -0.56
N ILE A 10 -17.00 2.98 -0.69
CA ILE A 10 -15.69 2.71 -0.07
C ILE A 10 -14.64 3.76 -0.48
N GLN A 11 -14.55 4.05 -1.77
CA GLN A 11 -13.65 5.08 -2.28
C GLN A 11 -13.99 6.46 -1.70
N LYS A 12 -15.26 6.84 -1.69
CA LYS A 12 -15.72 8.12 -1.14
C LYS A 12 -15.36 8.24 0.35
N ILE A 13 -15.59 7.20 1.15
CA ILE A 13 -15.25 7.18 2.58
C ILE A 13 -13.75 7.37 2.76
N GLY A 14 -12.92 6.55 2.13
CA GLY A 14 -11.46 6.66 2.25
C GLY A 14 -10.94 8.04 1.83
N MET A 15 -11.42 8.58 0.71
CA MET A 15 -11.01 9.91 0.22
C MET A 15 -11.47 11.02 1.16
N SER A 16 -12.70 10.97 1.67
CA SER A 16 -13.20 11.97 2.64
C SER A 16 -12.51 11.90 4.00
N SER A 17 -11.97 10.72 4.35
CA SER A 17 -11.16 10.51 5.57
C SER A 17 -9.66 10.73 5.33
N GLY A 18 -9.30 11.38 4.22
CA GLY A 18 -7.97 11.91 3.97
C GLY A 18 -7.04 11.04 3.13
N LEU A 19 -7.48 9.88 2.59
CA LEU A 19 -6.68 9.15 1.60
C LEU A 19 -6.65 9.91 0.27
N ASP A 20 -5.54 9.78 -0.45
CA ASP A 20 -5.36 10.41 -1.78
C ASP A 20 -5.72 9.46 -2.93
N SER A 21 -5.74 8.16 -2.67
CA SER A 21 -6.16 7.14 -3.63
C SER A 21 -6.66 5.90 -2.90
N VAL A 22 -7.68 5.23 -3.46
CA VAL A 22 -8.21 3.96 -2.99
C VAL A 22 -8.47 3.04 -4.19
N GLY A 23 -7.94 1.82 -4.12
CA GLY A 23 -8.12 0.80 -5.16
C GLY A 23 -8.37 -0.58 -4.57
N ILE A 24 -8.79 -1.52 -5.40
CA ILE A 24 -9.11 -2.89 -5.02
C ILE A 24 -8.18 -3.88 -5.72
N ALA A 25 -7.60 -4.79 -4.94
CA ALA A 25 -6.93 -5.98 -5.46
C ALA A 25 -7.63 -7.25 -4.98
N ASN A 26 -7.45 -8.36 -5.72
CA ASN A 26 -7.89 -9.67 -5.25
C ASN A 26 -6.93 -10.20 -4.17
N ALA A 27 -7.39 -11.19 -3.39
CA ALA A 27 -6.61 -11.85 -2.34
C ALA A 27 -5.83 -13.08 -2.82
N GLU A 28 -5.43 -13.10 -4.09
CA GLU A 28 -4.60 -14.15 -4.65
C GLU A 28 -3.14 -13.99 -4.26
N ILE A 29 -2.42 -15.10 -4.21
CA ILE A 29 -0.98 -15.11 -3.95
C ILE A 29 -0.25 -14.24 -4.98
N PHE A 30 0.66 -13.40 -4.52
CA PHE A 30 1.53 -12.56 -5.35
C PHE A 30 2.68 -13.41 -5.93
N LYS A 31 2.35 -14.29 -6.89
CA LYS A 31 3.25 -15.35 -7.38
C LYS A 31 4.59 -14.83 -7.90
N SER A 32 4.59 -13.79 -8.74
CA SER A 32 5.81 -13.17 -9.26
C SER A 32 6.68 -12.59 -8.14
N THR A 33 6.06 -11.88 -7.22
CA THR A 33 6.75 -11.28 -6.06
C THR A 33 7.33 -12.35 -5.14
N LEU A 34 6.60 -13.45 -4.91
CA LEU A 34 7.12 -14.59 -4.14
C LEU A 34 8.38 -15.18 -4.79
N GLN A 35 8.34 -15.40 -6.10
CA GLN A 35 9.49 -15.91 -6.86
C GLN A 35 10.69 -14.95 -6.75
N ASP A 36 10.47 -13.65 -6.93
CA ASP A 36 11.53 -12.64 -6.84
C ASP A 36 12.13 -12.55 -5.43
N LEU A 37 11.30 -12.52 -4.38
CA LEU A 37 11.77 -12.50 -2.99
C LEU A 37 12.59 -13.75 -2.66
N THR A 38 12.09 -14.93 -3.03
CA THR A 38 12.78 -16.21 -2.81
C THR A 38 14.12 -16.26 -3.53
N LYS A 39 14.14 -15.89 -4.82
CA LYS A 39 15.36 -15.83 -5.64
C LYS A 39 16.39 -14.84 -5.09
N ARG A 40 15.94 -13.64 -4.67
CA ARG A 40 16.84 -12.63 -4.08
C ARG A 40 17.39 -13.09 -2.74
N LYS A 41 16.54 -13.70 -1.90
CA LYS A 41 16.94 -14.26 -0.60
C LYS A 41 18.01 -15.36 -0.77
N SER A 42 17.79 -16.31 -1.69
CA SER A 42 18.75 -17.40 -1.97
C SER A 42 20.12 -16.91 -2.45
N LYS A 43 20.15 -15.72 -3.09
CA LYS A 43 21.39 -15.07 -3.56
C LYS A 43 22.02 -14.11 -2.55
N GLY A 44 21.49 -13.99 -1.34
CA GLY A 44 21.97 -13.06 -0.32
C GLY A 44 21.74 -11.57 -0.63
N LEU A 45 20.94 -11.25 -1.67
CA LEU A 45 20.74 -9.86 -2.12
C LEU A 45 19.89 -9.01 -1.15
N HIS A 46 19.42 -9.59 -0.06
CA HIS A 46 18.71 -8.89 1.00
C HIS A 46 19.65 -8.28 2.07
N ALA A 47 20.96 -8.48 1.95
CA ALA A 47 21.99 -7.91 2.85
C ALA A 47 21.68 -8.09 4.36
N GLY A 48 21.12 -9.25 4.74
CA GLY A 48 20.73 -9.54 6.12
C GLY A 48 19.45 -8.87 6.61
N MET A 49 18.80 -8.02 5.80
CA MET A 49 17.51 -7.41 6.14
C MET A 49 16.41 -8.45 6.24
N SER A 50 15.62 -8.38 7.30
CA SER A 50 14.51 -9.31 7.53
C SER A 50 13.28 -8.94 6.71
N PHE A 51 12.55 -7.93 7.11
CA PHE A 51 11.32 -7.47 6.45
C PHE A 51 10.54 -8.61 5.77
N THR A 52 10.09 -8.40 4.54
CA THR A 52 9.40 -9.40 3.72
C THR A 52 10.28 -10.62 3.35
N TYR A 53 11.60 -10.49 3.40
CA TYR A 53 12.54 -11.61 3.17
C TYR A 53 12.58 -12.63 4.30
N ARG A 54 12.15 -12.28 5.52
CA ARG A 54 12.09 -13.24 6.64
C ARG A 54 11.18 -14.42 6.30
N ASN A 55 9.99 -14.13 5.77
CA ASN A 55 9.01 -15.12 5.33
C ASN A 55 8.32 -14.64 4.05
N PRO A 56 8.90 -14.89 2.86
CA PRO A 56 8.33 -14.48 1.58
C PRO A 56 6.93 -15.01 1.33
N GLU A 57 6.63 -16.24 1.74
CA GLU A 57 5.31 -16.86 1.58
C GLU A 57 4.24 -16.09 2.34
N ARG A 58 4.52 -15.75 3.62
CA ARG A 58 3.61 -14.95 4.44
C ARG A 58 3.37 -13.57 3.81
N SER A 59 4.43 -12.93 3.37
CA SER A 59 4.37 -11.55 2.85
C SER A 59 3.68 -11.43 1.48
N THR A 60 3.48 -12.54 0.79
CA THR A 60 2.89 -12.57 -0.56
C THR A 60 1.55 -13.30 -0.62
N ASN A 61 1.08 -13.84 0.50
CA ASN A 61 -0.20 -14.54 0.56
C ASN A 61 -1.13 -13.87 1.59
N PRO A 62 -2.05 -12.99 1.14
CA PRO A 62 -2.99 -12.31 2.04
C PRO A 62 -3.81 -13.25 2.93
N LYS A 63 -4.09 -14.47 2.44
CA LYS A 63 -4.86 -15.47 3.19
C LYS A 63 -4.10 -16.05 4.39
N LEU A 64 -2.77 -15.91 4.46
CA LEU A 64 -2.02 -16.25 5.68
C LEU A 64 -2.16 -15.19 6.78
N ALA A 65 -2.52 -13.96 6.40
CA ALA A 65 -2.87 -12.92 7.36
C ALA A 65 -4.36 -12.98 7.76
N MET A 66 -5.24 -13.28 6.80
CA MET A 66 -6.69 -13.39 6.99
C MET A 66 -7.21 -14.52 6.10
N PRO A 67 -7.50 -15.73 6.65
CA PRO A 67 -7.88 -16.92 5.85
C PRO A 67 -9.09 -16.69 4.94
N GLU A 68 -10.10 -15.97 5.40
CA GLU A 68 -11.34 -15.68 4.67
C GLU A 68 -11.22 -14.47 3.72
N CYS A 69 -10.00 -13.91 3.53
CA CYS A 69 -9.78 -12.74 2.68
C CYS A 69 -10.18 -13.02 1.23
N LYS A 70 -11.05 -12.15 0.69
CA LYS A 70 -11.47 -12.15 -0.71
C LYS A 70 -10.96 -10.93 -1.48
N SER A 71 -10.80 -9.81 -0.79
CA SER A 71 -10.35 -8.55 -1.39
C SER A 71 -9.41 -7.79 -0.49
N LEU A 72 -8.51 -7.04 -1.14
CA LEU A 72 -7.65 -6.04 -0.51
C LEU A 72 -8.16 -4.67 -0.95
N ILE A 73 -8.52 -3.82 0.00
CA ILE A 73 -8.81 -2.40 -0.27
C ILE A 73 -7.53 -1.65 0.08
N VAL A 74 -6.86 -1.14 -0.93
CA VAL A 74 -5.55 -0.50 -0.78
C VAL A 74 -5.71 1.01 -0.78
N GLY A 75 -5.15 1.66 0.23
CA GLY A 75 -5.12 3.10 0.37
C GLY A 75 -3.72 3.67 0.19
N ALA A 76 -3.63 4.87 -0.34
CA ALA A 76 -2.41 5.65 -0.44
C ALA A 76 -2.62 7.03 0.17
N LYS A 77 -1.63 7.51 0.96
CA LYS A 77 -1.60 8.85 1.55
C LYS A 77 -0.32 9.55 1.16
N SER A 78 -0.43 10.74 0.56
CA SER A 78 0.73 11.55 0.21
C SER A 78 1.38 12.17 1.45
N TYR A 79 2.71 12.17 1.43
CA TYR A 79 3.56 12.92 2.36
C TYR A 79 4.37 14.02 1.66
N TRP A 80 4.02 14.34 0.43
CA TRP A 80 4.69 15.41 -0.30
C TRP A 80 4.32 16.79 0.25
N GLU A 81 5.34 17.62 0.43
CA GLU A 81 5.23 19.01 0.87
C GLU A 81 5.91 19.92 -0.15
N PRO A 82 5.30 21.06 -0.56
CA PRO A 82 5.80 21.91 -1.63
C PRO A 82 7.07 22.68 -1.28
N SER A 83 7.40 22.81 0.00
CA SER A 83 8.50 23.67 0.46
C SER A 83 9.46 22.91 1.38
N LEU A 84 10.71 22.80 0.91
CA LEU A 84 11.84 22.43 1.77
C LEU A 84 12.55 23.74 2.16
N GLU A 85 12.39 24.19 3.39
CA GLU A 85 13.17 25.30 3.90
C GLU A 85 14.67 24.99 3.75
N LYS A 86 15.40 25.91 3.13
CA LYS A 86 16.86 25.84 3.10
C LYS A 86 17.39 26.17 4.49
N SER A 87 18.24 25.33 5.05
CA SER A 87 18.96 25.67 6.29
C SER A 87 19.73 26.97 6.09
N LYS A 88 19.51 27.91 6.98
CA LYS A 88 20.20 29.22 7.01
C LYS A 88 21.46 29.21 7.89
N THR A 89 21.81 28.06 8.44
CA THR A 89 22.96 27.93 9.35
C THR A 89 24.25 27.78 8.55
N GLY A 90 25.31 28.44 8.98
CA GLY A 90 26.66 28.30 8.39
C GLY A 90 27.36 26.96 8.73
N SER A 91 26.71 26.08 9.46
CA SER A 91 27.21 24.75 9.82
C SER A 91 26.85 23.70 8.77
N PRO A 92 27.67 22.68 8.54
CA PRO A 92 27.33 21.54 7.71
C PRO A 92 26.02 20.90 8.16
N THR A 93 25.07 20.74 7.23
CA THR A 93 23.75 20.15 7.51
C THR A 93 23.44 19.04 6.52
N GLY A 94 22.72 18.01 6.99
CA GLY A 94 22.16 16.97 6.14
C GLY A 94 20.64 17.12 6.00
N ARG A 95 20.07 16.60 4.91
CA ARG A 95 18.61 16.56 4.74
C ARG A 95 18.07 15.21 5.20
N VAL A 96 17.09 15.26 6.09
CA VAL A 96 16.29 14.08 6.45
C VAL A 96 15.21 13.91 5.39
N ALA A 97 14.99 12.65 4.94
CA ALA A 97 13.95 12.33 3.98
C ALA A 97 12.57 12.76 4.49
N LEU A 98 11.72 13.26 3.60
CA LEU A 98 10.39 13.79 3.98
C LEU A 98 9.57 12.80 4.78
N TYR A 99 9.55 11.53 4.35
CA TYR A 99 8.75 10.49 5.01
C TYR A 99 9.16 10.24 6.47
N ALA A 100 10.38 10.60 6.87
CA ALA A 100 10.91 10.40 8.22
C ALA A 100 10.77 11.62 9.15
N ARG A 101 10.13 12.70 8.68
CA ARG A 101 10.01 13.95 9.45
C ARG A 101 8.84 13.98 10.41
N GLN A 102 7.81 13.22 10.09
CA GLN A 102 6.57 13.13 10.90
C GLN A 102 5.90 11.77 10.67
N ASP A 103 4.92 11.44 11.49
CA ASP A 103 4.11 10.22 11.33
C ASP A 103 3.07 10.39 10.23
N HIS A 104 3.43 9.92 9.02
CA HIS A 104 2.51 9.86 7.88
C HIS A 104 1.58 8.64 7.93
N TYR A 105 1.97 7.60 8.69
CA TYR A 105 1.16 6.38 8.84
C TYR A 105 -0.08 6.60 9.70
N GLY A 106 -0.03 7.52 10.68
CA GLY A 106 -1.22 7.91 11.44
C GLY A 106 -2.34 8.45 10.56
N ALA A 107 -2.01 9.35 9.62
CA ALA A 107 -2.99 9.90 8.67
C ALA A 107 -3.53 8.85 7.69
N LEU A 108 -2.68 7.92 7.23
CA LEU A 108 -3.10 6.78 6.41
C LEU A 108 -4.05 5.86 7.18
N ARG A 109 -3.75 5.60 8.45
CA ARG A 109 -4.53 4.74 9.36
C ARG A 109 -5.96 5.24 9.49
N VAL A 110 -6.17 6.52 9.76
CA VAL A 110 -7.50 7.14 9.90
C VAL A 110 -8.38 6.83 8.68
N GLY A 111 -7.84 6.98 7.46
CA GLY A 111 -8.60 6.68 6.25
C GLY A 111 -8.91 5.20 6.06
N LEU A 112 -8.00 4.30 6.45
CA LEU A 112 -8.23 2.85 6.39
C LEU A 112 -9.18 2.36 7.50
N GLU A 113 -9.14 2.97 8.69
CA GLU A 113 -10.08 2.69 9.79
C GLU A 113 -11.50 3.04 9.39
N SER A 114 -11.73 4.19 8.77
CA SER A 114 -13.07 4.57 8.27
C SER A 114 -13.61 3.57 7.23
N ILE A 115 -12.75 3.01 6.38
CA ILE A 115 -13.13 1.95 5.44
C ILE A 115 -13.44 0.65 6.18
N ALA A 116 -12.63 0.27 7.16
CA ALA A 116 -12.80 -0.95 7.93
C ALA A 116 -14.09 -0.90 8.75
N GLU A 117 -14.41 0.21 9.39
CA GLU A 117 -15.65 0.45 10.13
C GLU A 117 -16.88 0.27 9.23
N GLU A 118 -16.89 0.87 8.04
CA GLU A 118 -17.99 0.70 7.08
C GLU A 118 -18.21 -0.78 6.69
N LEU A 119 -17.13 -1.55 6.54
CA LEU A 119 -17.22 -2.98 6.24
C LEU A 119 -17.77 -3.76 7.43
N VAL A 120 -17.32 -3.48 8.63
CA VAL A 120 -17.77 -4.12 9.88
C VAL A 120 -19.24 -3.81 10.13
N ASP A 121 -19.69 -2.58 9.94
CA ASP A 121 -21.10 -2.18 10.08
C ASP A 121 -22.01 -2.88 9.05
N ALA A 122 -21.45 -3.24 7.90
CA ALA A 122 -22.13 -4.03 6.89
C ALA A 122 -22.11 -5.56 7.17
N GLY A 123 -21.44 -5.98 8.26
CA GLY A 123 -21.34 -7.39 8.68
C GLY A 123 -20.21 -8.17 8.01
N TYR A 124 -19.14 -7.50 7.56
CA TYR A 124 -17.93 -8.10 7.01
C TYR A 124 -16.77 -7.98 7.96
N ASP A 125 -15.84 -8.93 7.90
CA ASP A 125 -14.58 -8.84 8.62
C ASP A 125 -13.64 -7.90 7.89
N ALA A 126 -12.86 -7.14 8.66
CA ALA A 126 -11.86 -6.22 8.15
C ALA A 126 -10.59 -6.26 9.02
N ARG A 127 -9.42 -6.33 8.37
CA ARG A 127 -8.12 -6.29 9.03
C ARG A 127 -7.21 -5.29 8.32
N ILE A 128 -6.73 -4.31 9.07
CA ILE A 128 -5.81 -3.29 8.54
C ILE A 128 -4.37 -3.80 8.63
N LEU A 129 -3.62 -3.62 7.55
CA LEU A 129 -2.18 -3.82 7.48
C LEU A 129 -1.53 -2.52 7.00
N ILE A 130 -0.60 -1.99 7.80
CA ILE A 130 0.16 -0.77 7.50
C ILE A 130 1.60 -1.05 7.93
N ASP A 131 2.55 -0.97 6.99
CA ASP A 131 3.96 -1.25 7.23
C ASP A 131 4.19 -2.59 7.97
N ASP A 132 3.38 -3.57 7.61
CA ASP A 132 3.42 -4.92 8.19
C ASP A 132 4.01 -5.91 7.18
N ASN A 133 4.98 -6.69 7.63
CA ASN A 133 5.63 -7.74 6.84
C ASN A 133 4.68 -8.88 6.40
N ALA A 134 3.42 -8.87 6.81
CA ALA A 134 2.40 -9.80 6.33
C ALA A 134 1.94 -9.52 4.90
N LEU A 135 2.27 -8.35 4.34
CA LEU A 135 1.90 -7.98 2.98
C LEU A 135 3.02 -7.16 2.31
N VAL A 136 3.20 -7.34 1.01
CA VAL A 136 4.02 -6.45 0.18
C VAL A 136 3.14 -5.30 -0.32
N ASP A 137 3.11 -4.19 0.40
CA ASP A 137 2.21 -3.06 0.14
C ASP A 137 2.33 -2.52 -1.30
N ARG A 138 3.55 -2.44 -1.83
CA ARG A 138 3.77 -1.97 -3.22
C ARG A 138 3.12 -2.88 -4.25
N GLU A 139 3.20 -4.19 -4.06
CA GLU A 139 2.53 -5.15 -4.96
C GLU A 139 1.01 -5.06 -4.83
N ALA A 140 0.49 -4.91 -3.61
CA ALA A 140 -0.92 -4.69 -3.39
C ALA A 140 -1.42 -3.41 -4.10
N ALA A 141 -0.68 -2.31 -4.00
CA ALA A 141 -1.01 -1.04 -4.65
C ALA A 141 -0.95 -1.12 -6.19
N TYR A 142 0.03 -1.83 -6.74
CA TYR A 142 0.11 -2.11 -8.18
C TYR A 142 -1.12 -2.90 -8.66
N ARG A 143 -1.45 -3.99 -7.99
CA ARG A 143 -2.61 -4.83 -8.31
C ARG A 143 -3.94 -4.11 -8.14
N ALA A 144 -4.01 -3.21 -7.18
CA ALA A 144 -5.18 -2.36 -6.95
C ALA A 144 -5.34 -1.23 -7.98
N GLY A 145 -4.43 -1.10 -8.96
CA GLY A 145 -4.51 -0.07 -9.98
C GLY A 145 -4.26 1.34 -9.46
N ILE A 146 -3.61 1.50 -8.31
CA ILE A 146 -3.28 2.81 -7.72
C ILE A 146 -2.13 3.47 -8.50
N GLY A 147 -1.15 2.66 -8.93
CA GLY A 147 0.02 3.15 -9.65
C GLY A 147 0.78 2.02 -10.33
N TRP A 148 1.92 2.34 -10.91
CA TRP A 148 2.84 1.38 -11.53
C TRP A 148 4.21 1.41 -10.86
N TYR A 149 5.01 0.35 -11.03
CA TYR A 149 6.38 0.32 -10.54
C TYR A 149 7.27 1.29 -11.33
N GLY A 150 7.78 2.31 -10.67
CA GLY A 150 8.78 3.21 -11.25
C GLY A 150 10.18 2.59 -11.30
N LYS A 151 11.08 3.19 -12.08
CA LYS A 151 12.50 2.78 -12.15
C LYS A 151 13.22 2.93 -10.80
N ASN A 152 12.67 3.71 -9.87
CA ASN A 152 13.12 3.85 -8.48
C ASN A 152 12.60 2.75 -7.54
N SER A 153 11.94 1.70 -8.07
CA SER A 153 11.32 0.60 -7.32
C SER A 153 10.16 1.00 -6.39
N ASN A 154 9.68 2.22 -6.45
CA ASN A 154 8.48 2.68 -5.76
C ASN A 154 7.26 2.66 -6.68
N ILE A 155 6.07 2.72 -6.08
CA ILE A 155 4.84 2.92 -6.84
C ILE A 155 4.73 4.40 -7.23
N LEU A 156 4.57 4.64 -8.54
CA LEU A 156 4.29 5.96 -9.09
C LEU A 156 2.79 6.11 -9.32
N ILE A 157 2.19 7.07 -8.64
CA ILE A 157 0.78 7.44 -8.83
C ILE A 157 0.71 8.49 -9.94
N PRO A 158 -0.20 8.36 -10.93
CA PRO A 158 -0.29 9.28 -12.06
C PRO A 158 -0.32 10.75 -11.61
N LYS A 159 0.53 11.57 -12.21
CA LYS A 159 0.67 13.02 -11.94
C LYS A 159 1.08 13.40 -10.50
N ARG A 160 1.37 12.43 -9.63
CA ARG A 160 1.69 12.67 -8.20
C ARG A 160 3.04 12.09 -7.76
N GLY A 161 3.68 11.26 -8.60
CA GLY A 161 4.99 10.66 -8.29
C GLY A 161 4.91 9.55 -7.25
N SER A 162 5.98 9.38 -6.45
CA SER A 162 6.14 8.26 -5.49
C SER A 162 6.10 8.68 -4.01
N TRP A 163 5.61 9.87 -3.70
CA TRP A 163 5.59 10.46 -2.36
C TRP A 163 4.39 9.97 -1.53
N PHE A 164 4.26 8.64 -1.36
CA PHE A 164 3.11 8.04 -0.71
C PHE A 164 3.51 6.96 0.29
N VAL A 165 2.83 6.93 1.43
CA VAL A 165 2.72 5.76 2.28
C VAL A 165 1.51 4.94 1.85
N LEU A 166 1.61 3.62 1.98
CA LEU A 166 0.64 2.64 1.50
C LEU A 166 0.15 1.78 2.65
N GLY A 167 -1.08 1.31 2.57
CA GLY A 167 -1.63 0.33 3.49
C GLY A 167 -2.87 -0.32 2.90
N SER A 168 -3.35 -1.36 3.54
CA SER A 168 -4.43 -2.19 3.03
C SER A 168 -5.43 -2.57 4.12
N VAL A 169 -6.70 -2.67 3.75
CA VAL A 169 -7.73 -3.37 4.51
C VAL A 169 -8.01 -4.70 3.82
N LEU A 170 -7.71 -5.81 4.50
CA LEU A 170 -8.10 -7.15 4.10
C LEU A 170 -9.54 -7.38 4.51
N THR A 171 -10.37 -8.00 3.65
CA THR A 171 -11.78 -8.25 3.97
C THR A 171 -12.29 -9.52 3.30
N ASN A 172 -13.28 -10.18 3.95
CA ASN A 172 -14.05 -11.28 3.38
C ASN A 172 -15.18 -10.79 2.45
N ALA A 173 -15.38 -9.47 2.32
CA ALA A 173 -16.22 -8.88 1.30
C ALA A 173 -15.59 -9.08 -0.09
N GLY A 174 -16.38 -9.61 -1.04
CA GLY A 174 -15.92 -9.82 -2.42
C GLY A 174 -16.16 -8.58 -3.27
N TYR A 175 -15.10 -8.00 -3.79
CA TYR A 175 -15.14 -6.87 -4.73
C TYR A 175 -14.50 -7.26 -6.05
N GLN A 176 -14.98 -6.66 -7.15
CA GLN A 176 -14.29 -6.74 -8.44
C GLN A 176 -12.97 -5.97 -8.35
N PRO A 177 -11.80 -6.61 -8.62
CA PRO A 177 -10.52 -5.92 -8.54
C PRO A 177 -10.36 -4.90 -9.67
N ASN A 178 -9.64 -3.83 -9.38
CA ASN A 178 -9.18 -2.91 -10.41
C ASN A 178 -8.14 -3.59 -11.33
N LYS A 179 -7.97 -3.05 -12.53
CA LYS A 179 -6.87 -3.49 -13.41
C LYS A 179 -5.60 -2.73 -13.05
N PRO A 180 -4.44 -3.41 -12.99
CA PRO A 180 -3.15 -2.74 -12.86
C PRO A 180 -2.96 -1.68 -13.95
N LEU A 181 -2.34 -0.57 -13.59
CA LEU A 181 -1.99 0.46 -14.55
C LEU A 181 -0.82 0.01 -15.44
N LYS A 182 -0.86 0.42 -16.70
CA LYS A 182 0.29 0.25 -17.60
C LYS A 182 1.45 1.10 -17.08
N ASP A 183 2.67 0.63 -17.33
CA ASP A 183 3.88 1.40 -17.07
C ASP A 183 3.79 2.75 -17.80
N GLY A 184 3.93 3.83 -17.03
CA GLY A 184 3.90 5.20 -17.51
C GLY A 184 5.28 5.87 -17.51
N CYS A 185 6.35 5.10 -17.24
CA CYS A 185 7.71 5.62 -17.32
C CYS A 185 8.09 5.89 -18.77
N GLY A 186 8.53 7.12 -19.02
CA GLY A 186 9.04 7.52 -20.33
C GLY A 186 10.53 7.18 -20.51
N SER A 187 11.15 7.87 -21.43
CA SER A 187 12.57 7.76 -21.79
C SER A 187 13.50 8.62 -20.93
N CYS A 188 13.15 8.89 -19.71
CA CYS A 188 13.94 9.72 -18.79
C CYS A 188 15.34 9.17 -18.52
#